data_593bab157bfbe7b33d7467ea1c0a0601
#
_entry.id   593bab157bfbe7b33d7467ea1c0a0601
#
_cell.length_a   1.000
_cell.length_b   1.000
_cell.length_c   1.000
_cell.angle_alpha   90.00
_cell.angle_beta   90.00
_cell.angle_gamma   90.00
#
_symmetry.space_group_name_H-M   'P 1'
#
loop_
_entity.id
_entity.type
_entity.pdbx_description
1 polymer ?
#
loop_
_entity_poly.entity_id
_entity_poly.type
_entity_poly.pdbx_seq_one_letter_code
_entity_poly.pdbx_strand_id
1 'polypeptide(L)'
;MKNIVQINPYLDKKEFKNIFDVTKKTYLTENKETIKFEKRIKNKLKPNFITTYSNWTCGLYACLKILNLKPSDEVIVPNLTFIATINSVLMANLRPVLCEIDNDSLCIDLNKIKKCITKNTKVIIPVHLYGNSCDMDKLIKICKDRNITIIEDSAQAIGSKYKKKFLGTLGDFGGISFYGNKIITTGEGGAVFCKKKSNYKKLYELKNHGRSKKGIFKHNSIGFNFMFTEMQ
;
A
#
# COMPACT_ATOMS: atom_id res chain seq x y z
N MET A 1 -10.45 37.27 -5.58
CA MET A 1 -9.69 36.11 -6.11
C MET A 1 -10.47 34.84 -5.77
N LYS A 2 -10.69 33.94 -6.71
CA LYS A 2 -11.28 32.62 -6.39
C LYS A 2 -10.25 31.83 -5.58
N ASN A 3 -10.64 31.36 -4.38
CA ASN A 3 -9.80 30.49 -3.60
C ASN A 3 -9.58 29.16 -4.38
N ILE A 4 -8.32 28.83 -4.65
CA ILE A 4 -7.97 27.53 -5.21
C ILE A 4 -7.82 26.57 -4.04
N VAL A 5 -8.74 25.62 -3.93
CA VAL A 5 -8.66 24.55 -2.90
C VAL A 5 -7.65 23.51 -3.35
N GLN A 6 -6.80 23.07 -2.42
CA GLN A 6 -5.78 22.06 -2.69
C GLN A 6 -6.37 20.70 -3.03
N ILE A 7 -7.54 20.40 -2.49
CA ILE A 7 -8.20 19.11 -2.59
C ILE A 7 -9.66 19.34 -2.91
N ASN A 8 -10.10 18.84 -4.07
CA ASN A 8 -11.49 18.89 -4.48
C ASN A 8 -11.83 17.63 -5.30
N PRO A 9 -12.15 16.51 -4.63
CA PRO A 9 -12.53 15.26 -5.32
C PRO A 9 -13.75 15.49 -6.21
N TYR A 10 -13.68 15.01 -7.43
CA TYR A 10 -14.82 15.05 -8.34
C TYR A 10 -15.70 13.84 -8.09
N LEU A 11 -16.96 14.11 -7.75
CA LEU A 11 -18.01 13.11 -7.58
C LEU A 11 -19.23 13.54 -8.42
N ASP A 12 -19.85 12.59 -9.11
CA ASP A 12 -21.03 12.84 -9.92
C ASP A 12 -22.23 11.93 -9.54
N LYS A 13 -23.32 12.05 -10.30
CA LYS A 13 -24.55 11.28 -10.05
C LYS A 13 -24.34 9.75 -10.12
N LYS A 14 -23.28 9.28 -10.79
CA LYS A 14 -23.02 7.83 -10.93
C LYS A 14 -22.50 7.25 -9.64
N GLU A 15 -21.58 7.96 -8.96
CA GLU A 15 -21.05 7.54 -7.66
C GLU A 15 -22.20 7.49 -6.64
N PHE A 16 -23.05 8.51 -6.56
CA PHE A 16 -24.22 8.54 -5.66
C PHE A 16 -25.18 7.40 -5.94
N LYS A 17 -25.49 7.13 -7.22
CA LYS A 17 -26.33 6.00 -7.60
C LYS A 17 -25.74 4.66 -7.18
N ASN A 18 -24.44 4.45 -7.40
CA ASN A 18 -23.76 3.21 -7.04
C ASN A 18 -23.81 2.95 -5.52
N ILE A 19 -23.56 3.97 -4.69
CA ILE A 19 -23.65 3.88 -3.22
C ILE A 19 -25.10 3.53 -2.82
N PHE A 20 -26.09 4.20 -3.39
CA PHE A 20 -27.50 3.93 -3.11
C PHE A 20 -27.88 2.49 -3.49
N ASP A 21 -27.43 1.99 -4.64
CA ASP A 21 -27.72 0.61 -5.09
C ASP A 21 -27.05 -0.43 -4.17
N VAL A 22 -25.87 -0.11 -3.60
CA VAL A 22 -25.20 -0.98 -2.62
C VAL A 22 -25.97 -1.01 -1.30
N THR A 23 -26.40 0.15 -0.78
CA THR A 23 -27.13 0.23 0.50
C THR A 23 -28.45 -0.52 0.47
N LYS A 24 -29.15 -0.53 -0.68
CA LYS A 24 -30.37 -1.33 -0.87
C LYS A 24 -30.17 -2.84 -0.73
N LYS A 25 -28.95 -3.33 -0.98
CA LYS A 25 -28.66 -4.77 -0.92
C LYS A 25 -28.43 -5.28 0.50
N THR A 26 -28.41 -4.41 1.51
CA THR A 26 -28.26 -4.69 2.95
C THR A 26 -26.96 -5.42 3.35
N TYR A 27 -26.17 -5.93 2.41
CA TYR A 27 -24.90 -6.61 2.66
C TYR A 27 -23.73 -5.64 2.40
N LEU A 28 -23.24 -4.99 3.45
CA LEU A 28 -22.33 -3.85 3.34
C LEU A 28 -20.83 -4.21 3.56
N THR A 29 -20.54 -5.42 4.06
CA THR A 29 -19.16 -5.87 4.22
C THR A 29 -18.59 -6.34 2.88
N GLU A 30 -17.26 -6.45 2.78
CA GLU A 30 -16.54 -6.89 1.57
C GLU A 30 -17.26 -8.03 0.83
N ASN A 31 -17.63 -7.83 -0.44
CA ASN A 31 -18.33 -8.80 -1.25
C ASN A 31 -18.13 -8.55 -2.77
N LYS A 32 -19.19 -8.66 -3.55
CA LYS A 32 -19.16 -8.64 -5.02
C LYS A 32 -18.64 -7.34 -5.62
N GLU A 33 -18.98 -6.17 -5.07
CA GLU A 33 -18.53 -4.88 -5.61
C GLU A 33 -17.03 -4.67 -5.31
N THR A 34 -16.56 -5.03 -4.12
CA THR A 34 -15.13 -5.02 -3.80
C THR A 34 -14.33 -5.93 -4.74
N ILE A 35 -14.82 -7.14 -5.03
CA ILE A 35 -14.18 -8.07 -5.97
C ILE A 35 -14.10 -7.46 -7.39
N LYS A 36 -15.19 -6.81 -7.84
CA LYS A 36 -15.21 -6.11 -9.13
C LYS A 36 -14.21 -4.94 -9.16
N PHE A 37 -14.13 -4.18 -8.08
CA PHE A 37 -13.20 -3.09 -7.92
C PHE A 37 -11.74 -3.59 -7.98
N GLU A 38 -11.39 -4.60 -7.20
CA GLU A 38 -10.07 -5.23 -7.25
C GLU A 38 -9.73 -5.72 -8.67
N LYS A 39 -10.68 -6.33 -9.39
CA LYS A 39 -10.50 -6.79 -10.77
C LYS A 39 -10.22 -5.61 -11.72
N ARG A 40 -10.94 -4.48 -11.57
CA ARG A 40 -10.71 -3.27 -12.38
C ARG A 40 -9.32 -2.68 -12.14
N ILE A 41 -8.91 -2.53 -10.88
CA ILE A 41 -7.57 -2.05 -10.54
C ILE A 41 -6.50 -3.01 -11.08
N LYS A 42 -6.68 -4.31 -10.89
CA LYS A 42 -5.77 -5.34 -11.41
C LYS A 42 -5.61 -5.25 -12.93
N ASN A 43 -6.71 -5.08 -13.66
CA ASN A 43 -6.67 -4.95 -15.12
C ASN A 43 -5.97 -3.67 -15.58
N LYS A 44 -6.07 -2.58 -14.82
CA LYS A 44 -5.46 -1.28 -15.16
C LYS A 44 -3.99 -1.21 -14.79
N LEU A 45 -3.64 -1.57 -13.56
CA LEU A 45 -2.29 -1.41 -13.01
C LEU A 45 -1.42 -2.67 -13.13
N LYS A 46 -2.02 -3.82 -13.49
CA LYS A 46 -1.32 -5.09 -13.75
C LYS A 46 -0.49 -5.65 -12.58
N PRO A 47 -0.87 -5.51 -11.28
CA PRO A 47 -0.20 -6.26 -10.24
C PRO A 47 -0.47 -7.76 -10.37
N ASN A 48 0.45 -8.61 -9.87
CA ASN A 48 0.22 -10.07 -9.89
C ASN A 48 -0.98 -10.43 -9.01
N PHE A 49 -1.00 -9.90 -7.78
CA PHE A 49 -2.08 -10.09 -6.82
C PHE A 49 -2.44 -8.74 -6.19
N ILE A 50 -3.71 -8.58 -5.84
CA ILE A 50 -4.28 -7.41 -5.18
C ILE A 50 -5.23 -7.84 -4.08
N THR A 51 -5.26 -7.10 -2.99
CA THR A 51 -6.29 -7.17 -1.96
C THR A 51 -6.52 -5.79 -1.35
N THR A 52 -7.78 -5.40 -1.20
CA THR A 52 -8.18 -4.12 -0.61
C THR A 52 -8.12 -4.16 0.92
N TYR A 53 -7.94 -2.99 1.52
CA TYR A 53 -7.86 -2.74 2.96
C TYR A 53 -8.68 -1.51 3.34
N SER A 54 -9.12 -1.42 4.59
CA SER A 54 -9.84 -0.26 5.12
C SER A 54 -9.11 1.07 4.90
N ASN A 55 -7.78 1.06 4.84
CA ASN A 55 -6.92 2.18 4.43
C ASN A 55 -5.52 1.67 4.08
N TRP A 56 -4.70 2.53 3.45
CA TRP A 56 -3.34 2.15 3.05
C TRP A 56 -2.36 2.03 4.23
N THR A 57 -2.56 2.75 5.33
CA THR A 57 -1.74 2.60 6.55
C THR A 57 -1.83 1.17 7.10
N CYS A 58 -3.05 0.62 7.16
CA CYS A 58 -3.27 -0.79 7.51
C CYS A 58 -2.64 -1.74 6.50
N GLY A 59 -2.64 -1.37 5.21
CA GLY A 59 -1.97 -2.13 4.15
C GLY A 59 -0.45 -2.17 4.32
N LEU A 60 0.20 -1.03 4.61
CA LEU A 60 1.63 -0.96 4.91
C LEU A 60 2.00 -1.81 6.13
N TYR A 61 1.25 -1.63 7.23
CA TYR A 61 1.42 -2.46 8.43
C TYR A 61 1.28 -3.95 8.10
N ALA A 62 0.28 -4.33 7.34
CA ALA A 62 0.05 -5.72 6.97
C ALA A 62 1.22 -6.32 6.18
N CYS A 63 1.79 -5.56 5.22
CA CYS A 63 2.97 -5.98 4.48
C CYS A 63 4.15 -6.28 5.41
N LEU A 64 4.40 -5.40 6.39
CA LEU A 64 5.47 -5.58 7.37
C LEU A 64 5.18 -6.77 8.29
N LYS A 65 3.94 -6.89 8.78
CA LYS A 65 3.54 -7.93 9.75
C LYS A 65 3.69 -9.34 9.22
N ILE A 66 3.35 -9.59 7.94
CA ILE A 66 3.44 -10.93 7.34
C ILE A 66 4.88 -11.39 7.06
N LEU A 67 5.87 -10.50 7.16
CA LEU A 67 7.28 -10.82 6.98
C LEU A 67 7.90 -11.50 8.22
N ASN A 68 7.20 -11.51 9.36
CA ASN A 68 7.66 -12.11 10.63
C ASN A 68 9.04 -11.60 11.06
N LEU A 69 9.25 -10.27 10.97
CA LEU A 69 10.48 -9.60 11.36
C LEU A 69 10.60 -9.47 12.87
N LYS A 70 11.83 -9.28 13.36
CA LYS A 70 12.14 -9.07 14.78
C LYS A 70 12.10 -7.58 15.13
N PRO A 71 11.85 -7.20 16.38
CA PRO A 71 11.85 -5.79 16.80
C PRO A 71 13.17 -5.04 16.53
N SER A 72 14.29 -5.77 16.45
CA SER A 72 15.60 -5.21 16.10
C SER A 72 15.82 -4.98 14.61
N ASP A 73 14.94 -5.54 13.75
CA ASP A 73 15.08 -5.39 12.31
C ASP A 73 14.71 -3.96 11.88
N GLU A 74 15.47 -3.47 10.92
CA GLU A 74 15.41 -2.10 10.45
C GLU A 74 14.62 -1.99 9.15
N VAL A 75 13.83 -0.91 9.08
CA VAL A 75 13.07 -0.52 7.89
C VAL A 75 13.53 0.86 7.47
N ILE A 76 14.16 0.97 6.31
CA ILE A 76 14.58 2.26 5.75
C ILE A 76 13.37 2.94 5.11
N VAL A 77 13.14 4.19 5.48
CA VAL A 77 12.08 5.07 4.96
C VAL A 77 12.68 6.44 4.59
N PRO A 78 12.14 7.17 3.61
CA PRO A 78 12.60 8.53 3.32
C PRO A 78 12.24 9.47 4.49
N ASN A 79 13.08 10.48 4.74
CA ASN A 79 12.83 11.51 5.75
C ASN A 79 11.76 12.54 5.31
N LEU A 80 11.34 12.52 4.06
CA LEU A 80 10.19 13.28 3.54
C LEU A 80 9.12 12.31 3.07
N THR A 81 8.05 12.17 3.84
CA THR A 81 6.88 11.33 3.54
C THR A 81 5.69 11.72 4.40
N PHE A 82 4.51 11.24 4.05
CA PHE A 82 3.38 11.28 4.97
C PHE A 82 3.65 10.36 6.17
N ILE A 83 3.29 10.81 7.36
CA ILE A 83 3.64 10.13 8.62
C ILE A 83 3.19 8.66 8.69
N ALA A 84 2.17 8.26 7.92
CA ALA A 84 1.68 6.88 7.89
C ALA A 84 2.77 5.84 7.52
N THR A 85 3.72 6.22 6.66
CA THR A 85 4.84 5.34 6.27
C THR A 85 5.68 4.96 7.50
N ILE A 86 6.03 5.94 8.34
CA ILE A 86 6.82 5.70 9.56
C ILE A 86 5.96 5.03 10.63
N ASN A 87 4.72 5.49 10.81
CA ASN A 87 3.81 4.92 11.80
C ASN A 87 3.56 3.43 11.56
N SER A 88 3.46 2.98 10.30
CA SER A 88 3.29 1.56 9.98
C SER A 88 4.47 0.70 10.45
N VAL A 89 5.70 1.24 10.41
CA VAL A 89 6.91 0.57 10.91
C VAL A 89 6.86 0.46 12.44
N LEU A 90 6.50 1.54 13.12
CA LEU A 90 6.35 1.56 14.57
C LEU A 90 5.23 0.64 15.04
N MET A 91 4.07 0.64 14.36
CA MET A 91 2.96 -0.28 14.63
C MET A 91 3.36 -1.75 14.48
N ALA A 92 4.27 -2.05 13.55
CA ALA A 92 4.81 -3.40 13.37
C ALA A 92 5.87 -3.78 14.42
N ASN A 93 6.16 -2.87 15.38
CA ASN A 93 7.22 -3.00 16.39
C ASN A 93 8.60 -3.19 15.76
N LEU A 94 8.90 -2.46 14.68
CA LEU A 94 10.16 -2.47 13.96
C LEU A 94 10.88 -1.13 14.13
N ARG A 95 12.16 -1.08 13.77
CA ARG A 95 13.01 0.10 13.89
C ARG A 95 13.03 0.90 12.58
N PRO A 96 12.45 2.10 12.50
CA PRO A 96 12.58 2.96 11.32
C PRO A 96 13.99 3.57 11.26
N VAL A 97 14.57 3.59 10.06
CA VAL A 97 15.83 4.28 9.74
C VAL A 97 15.53 5.31 8.66
N LEU A 98 15.73 6.58 8.98
CA LEU A 98 15.47 7.68 8.05
C LEU A 98 16.60 7.79 7.04
N CYS A 99 16.27 7.87 5.77
CA CYS A 99 17.19 8.15 4.68
C CYS A 99 16.83 9.48 4.03
N GLU A 100 17.85 10.29 3.70
CA GLU A 100 17.64 11.54 2.98
C GLU A 100 17.00 11.30 1.62
N ILE A 101 16.28 12.31 1.15
CA ILE A 101 15.70 12.35 -0.19
C ILE A 101 16.64 13.05 -1.18
N ASP A 102 16.46 12.76 -2.44
CA ASP A 102 16.98 13.53 -3.56
C ASP A 102 16.08 14.77 -3.77
N ASN A 103 16.69 15.95 -3.85
CA ASN A 103 15.96 17.23 -3.88
C ASN A 103 15.16 17.43 -5.17
N ASP A 104 15.55 16.82 -6.28
CA ASP A 104 14.87 16.98 -7.57
C ASP A 104 13.64 16.06 -7.67
N SER A 105 13.80 14.81 -7.27
CA SER A 105 12.72 13.81 -7.33
C SER A 105 11.83 13.80 -6.10
N LEU A 106 12.28 14.33 -4.96
CA LEU A 106 11.66 14.23 -3.64
C LEU A 106 11.47 12.77 -3.16
N CYS A 107 12.17 11.85 -3.79
CA CYS A 107 12.17 10.43 -3.45
C CYS A 107 13.48 10.05 -2.74
N ILE A 108 13.52 8.85 -2.14
CA ILE A 108 14.69 8.37 -1.42
C ILE A 108 15.98 8.45 -2.25
N ASP A 109 17.04 9.06 -1.70
CA ASP A 109 18.33 9.22 -2.37
C ASP A 109 19.13 7.91 -2.35
N LEU A 110 19.32 7.31 -3.53
CA LEU A 110 20.04 6.04 -3.68
C LEU A 110 21.56 6.16 -3.49
N ASN A 111 22.12 7.37 -3.44
CA ASN A 111 23.51 7.57 -3.09
C ASN A 111 23.68 7.55 -1.56
N LYS A 112 22.68 8.04 -0.82
CA LYS A 112 22.66 8.06 0.64
C LYS A 112 22.19 6.72 1.23
N ILE A 113 21.34 5.97 0.55
CA ILE A 113 20.75 4.72 1.05
C ILE A 113 21.81 3.69 1.48
N LYS A 114 22.95 3.65 0.79
CA LYS A 114 24.05 2.72 1.14
C LYS A 114 24.59 2.94 2.54
N LYS A 115 24.57 4.19 3.03
CA LYS A 115 25.00 4.55 4.39
C LYS A 115 23.98 4.16 5.46
N CYS A 116 22.70 4.04 5.06
CA CYS A 116 21.60 3.65 5.95
C CYS A 116 21.50 2.12 6.10
N ILE A 117 22.02 1.34 5.14
CA ILE A 117 21.92 -0.12 5.16
C ILE A 117 22.89 -0.71 6.18
N THR A 118 22.35 -1.51 7.11
CA THR A 118 23.11 -2.31 8.09
C THR A 118 22.79 -3.80 7.94
N LYS A 119 23.41 -4.66 8.73
CA LYS A 119 23.09 -6.09 8.82
C LYS A 119 21.64 -6.37 9.30
N ASN A 120 21.05 -5.40 10.00
CA ASN A 120 19.67 -5.48 10.53
C ASN A 120 18.63 -4.97 9.53
N THR A 121 19.02 -4.32 8.45
CA THR A 121 18.09 -3.82 7.43
C THR A 121 17.41 -4.98 6.71
N LYS A 122 16.07 -5.03 6.78
CA LYS A 122 15.24 -6.08 6.16
C LYS A 122 14.28 -5.54 5.11
N VAL A 123 13.90 -4.27 5.24
CA VAL A 123 12.90 -3.65 4.35
C VAL A 123 13.37 -2.24 3.96
N ILE A 124 13.05 -1.84 2.74
CA ILE A 124 13.11 -0.46 2.28
C ILE A 124 11.72 -0.10 1.77
N ILE A 125 11.20 1.05 2.22
CA ILE A 125 9.92 1.60 1.75
C ILE A 125 10.21 2.86 0.93
N PRO A 126 10.45 2.76 -0.40
CA PRO A 126 10.47 3.94 -1.25
C PRO A 126 9.07 4.54 -1.31
N VAL A 127 8.98 5.88 -1.21
CA VAL A 127 7.73 6.62 -1.33
C VAL A 127 7.72 7.35 -2.66
N HIS A 128 6.67 7.14 -3.44
CA HIS A 128 6.48 7.77 -4.73
C HIS A 128 5.71 9.09 -4.59
N LEU A 129 6.38 10.06 -3.98
CA LEU A 129 5.78 11.33 -3.59
C LEU A 129 5.33 12.11 -4.84
N TYR A 130 4.07 12.57 -4.85
CA TYR A 130 3.44 13.29 -5.97
C TYR A 130 3.53 12.58 -7.33
N GLY A 131 3.69 11.24 -7.33
CA GLY A 131 3.82 10.44 -8.54
C GLY A 131 5.24 10.34 -9.11
N ASN A 132 6.23 10.94 -8.44
CA ASN A 132 7.65 10.78 -8.76
C ASN A 132 8.17 9.41 -8.32
N SER A 133 9.36 9.05 -8.76
CA SER A 133 10.02 7.79 -8.41
C SER A 133 11.53 7.97 -8.33
N CYS A 134 12.18 7.31 -7.39
CA CYS A 134 13.61 7.08 -7.47
C CYS A 134 13.93 6.11 -8.64
N ASP A 135 15.21 5.91 -8.93
CA ASP A 135 15.65 4.87 -9.88
C ASP A 135 15.36 3.47 -9.31
N MET A 136 14.19 2.92 -9.67
CA MET A 136 13.72 1.63 -9.17
C MET A 136 14.60 0.46 -9.63
N ASP A 137 15.23 0.51 -10.80
CA ASP A 137 16.11 -0.56 -11.25
C ASP A 137 17.37 -0.61 -10.37
N LYS A 138 17.96 0.55 -10.04
CA LYS A 138 19.10 0.64 -9.11
C LYS A 138 18.70 0.20 -7.71
N LEU A 139 17.54 0.62 -7.20
CA LEU A 139 17.04 0.20 -5.89
C LEU A 139 16.82 -1.32 -5.81
N ILE A 140 16.16 -1.90 -6.83
CA ILE A 140 15.90 -3.33 -6.90
C ILE A 140 17.22 -4.13 -6.90
N LYS A 141 18.23 -3.66 -7.64
CA LYS A 141 19.57 -4.29 -7.65
C LYS A 141 20.19 -4.25 -6.24
N ILE A 142 20.21 -3.08 -5.59
CA ILE A 142 20.77 -2.90 -4.23
C ILE A 142 20.09 -3.87 -3.25
N CYS A 143 18.75 -4.00 -3.31
CA CYS A 143 17.98 -4.84 -2.40
C CYS A 143 18.16 -6.32 -2.67
N LYS A 144 18.20 -6.73 -3.94
CA LYS A 144 18.41 -8.13 -4.34
C LYS A 144 19.75 -8.67 -3.83
N ASP A 145 20.82 -7.89 -3.99
CA ASP A 145 22.19 -8.28 -3.57
C ASP A 145 22.30 -8.47 -2.04
N ARG A 146 21.32 -7.97 -1.27
CA ARG A 146 21.31 -7.97 0.22
C ARG A 146 20.11 -8.70 0.82
N ASN A 147 19.26 -9.30 0.00
CA ASN A 147 18.01 -9.95 0.42
C ASN A 147 17.10 -9.01 1.24
N ILE A 148 16.98 -7.75 0.80
CA ILE A 148 16.14 -6.71 1.40
C ILE A 148 14.82 -6.67 0.63
N THR A 149 13.69 -6.70 1.34
CA THR A 149 12.34 -6.59 0.78
C THR A 149 12.02 -5.15 0.40
N ILE A 150 11.37 -4.93 -0.74
CA ILE A 150 10.88 -3.62 -1.17
C ILE A 150 9.36 -3.56 -1.00
N ILE A 151 8.89 -2.54 -0.26
CA ILE A 151 7.46 -2.20 -0.14
C ILE A 151 7.27 -0.80 -0.73
N GLU A 152 6.67 -0.68 -1.91
CA GLU A 152 6.44 0.62 -2.55
C GLU A 152 5.24 1.34 -1.92
N ASP A 153 5.48 2.50 -1.31
CA ASP A 153 4.40 3.41 -0.91
C ASP A 153 4.00 4.29 -2.09
N SER A 154 2.97 3.87 -2.81
CA SER A 154 2.43 4.58 -3.98
C SER A 154 1.10 5.27 -3.65
N ALA A 155 0.89 5.67 -2.39
CA ALA A 155 -0.33 6.35 -1.94
C ALA A 155 -0.70 7.60 -2.76
N GLN A 156 0.28 8.22 -3.43
CA GLN A 156 0.11 9.43 -4.24
C GLN A 156 0.44 9.21 -5.73
N ALA A 157 0.60 7.95 -6.16
CA ALA A 157 1.19 7.65 -7.46
C ALA A 157 0.32 6.70 -8.32
N ILE A 158 -0.99 6.66 -8.07
CA ILE A 158 -1.88 5.83 -8.89
C ILE A 158 -1.80 6.24 -10.37
N GLY A 159 -1.47 5.27 -11.23
CA GLY A 159 -1.35 5.51 -12.67
C GLY A 159 0.01 6.01 -13.14
N SER A 160 0.87 6.52 -12.24
CA SER A 160 2.25 6.88 -12.53
C SER A 160 3.10 5.65 -12.88
N LYS A 161 4.13 5.85 -13.68
CA LYS A 161 4.98 4.76 -14.16
C LYS A 161 6.45 5.10 -13.98
N TYR A 162 7.22 4.07 -13.60
CA TYR A 162 8.65 4.04 -13.82
C TYR A 162 8.92 3.24 -15.09
N LYS A 163 9.47 3.89 -16.12
CA LYS A 163 9.58 3.33 -17.49
C LYS A 163 8.19 2.86 -17.97
N LYS A 164 8.00 1.56 -18.23
CA LYS A 164 6.73 0.99 -18.73
C LYS A 164 5.86 0.35 -17.65
N LYS A 165 6.33 0.28 -16.39
CA LYS A 165 5.64 -0.40 -15.28
C LYS A 165 4.99 0.61 -14.34
N PHE A 166 3.80 0.30 -13.85
CA PHE A 166 3.12 1.15 -12.87
C PHE A 166 3.82 1.11 -11.52
N LEU A 167 3.96 2.29 -10.89
CA LEU A 167 4.47 2.41 -9.52
C LEU A 167 3.56 1.63 -8.55
N GLY A 168 4.17 1.02 -7.55
CA GLY A 168 3.50 0.08 -6.64
C GLY A 168 3.53 -1.38 -7.10
N THR A 169 4.02 -1.66 -8.33
CA THR A 169 4.05 -3.04 -8.87
C THR A 169 5.47 -3.56 -9.15
N LEU A 170 6.50 -2.78 -8.85
CA LEU A 170 7.91 -3.14 -9.12
C LEU A 170 8.57 -3.84 -7.93
N GLY A 171 8.22 -3.49 -6.69
CA GLY A 171 8.72 -4.10 -5.46
C GLY A 171 8.14 -5.49 -5.19
N ASP A 172 8.47 -6.06 -4.03
CA ASP A 172 7.87 -7.32 -3.56
C ASP A 172 6.42 -7.10 -3.15
N PHE A 173 6.18 -5.94 -2.55
CA PHE A 173 4.88 -5.39 -2.22
C PHE A 173 4.81 -3.94 -2.69
N GLY A 174 3.61 -3.43 -2.76
CA GLY A 174 3.31 -2.02 -2.94
C GLY A 174 1.83 -1.79 -2.73
N GLY A 175 1.40 -0.55 -2.87
CA GLY A 175 -0.02 -0.27 -2.78
C GLY A 175 -0.36 1.19 -2.93
N ILE A 176 -1.64 1.45 -2.93
CA ILE A 176 -2.25 2.74 -3.21
C ILE A 176 -3.27 3.09 -2.14
N SER A 177 -3.52 4.37 -1.98
CA SER A 177 -4.52 4.92 -1.07
C SER A 177 -5.74 5.43 -1.83
N PHE A 178 -6.91 5.24 -1.25
CA PHE A 178 -8.19 5.81 -1.69
C PHE A 178 -8.74 6.82 -0.66
N TYR A 179 -7.85 7.41 0.14
CA TYR A 179 -8.22 8.46 1.09
C TYR A 179 -8.87 9.66 0.39
N GLY A 180 -9.64 10.47 1.12
CA GLY A 180 -10.47 11.55 0.60
C GLY A 180 -9.79 12.55 -0.34
N ASN A 181 -8.46 12.73 -0.22
CA ASN A 181 -7.69 13.67 -1.05
C ASN A 181 -6.92 13.01 -2.22
N LYS A 182 -7.14 11.74 -2.51
CA LYS A 182 -6.40 11.05 -3.56
C LYS A 182 -7.07 11.21 -4.94
N ILE A 183 -6.32 10.90 -6.00
CA ILE A 183 -6.79 10.99 -7.40
C ILE A 183 -8.11 10.23 -7.62
N ILE A 184 -8.25 9.07 -6.98
CA ILE A 184 -9.53 8.38 -6.82
C ILE A 184 -9.75 8.16 -5.33
N THR A 185 -10.97 8.35 -4.86
CA THR A 185 -11.29 8.23 -3.44
C THR A 185 -12.51 7.34 -3.21
N THR A 186 -12.50 6.67 -2.06
CA THR A 186 -13.62 5.95 -1.47
C THR A 186 -13.95 6.49 -0.07
N GLY A 187 -13.51 7.76 0.22
CA GLY A 187 -13.51 8.36 1.55
C GLY A 187 -12.32 7.87 2.36
N GLU A 188 -12.35 6.63 2.75
CA GLU A 188 -11.22 5.86 3.27
C GLU A 188 -11.01 4.61 2.41
N GLY A 189 -9.79 4.09 2.37
CA GLY A 189 -9.49 2.86 1.63
C GLY A 189 -8.03 2.75 1.21
N GLY A 190 -7.67 1.53 0.82
CA GLY A 190 -6.37 1.23 0.23
C GLY A 190 -6.37 -0.12 -0.47
N ALA A 191 -5.34 -0.36 -1.28
CA ALA A 191 -5.10 -1.66 -1.88
C ALA A 191 -3.63 -2.04 -1.75
N VAL A 192 -3.39 -3.28 -1.38
CA VAL A 192 -2.06 -3.91 -1.33
C VAL A 192 -1.85 -4.73 -2.59
N PHE A 193 -0.69 -4.57 -3.21
CA PHE A 193 -0.20 -5.38 -4.30
C PHE A 193 0.93 -6.28 -3.82
N CYS A 194 1.04 -7.49 -4.35
CA CYS A 194 2.18 -8.35 -4.07
C CYS A 194 2.50 -9.29 -5.24
N LYS A 195 3.74 -9.75 -5.32
CA LYS A 195 4.21 -10.62 -6.39
C LYS A 195 3.87 -12.09 -6.17
N LYS A 196 3.87 -12.56 -4.90
CA LYS A 196 3.75 -13.99 -4.55
C LYS A 196 2.35 -14.33 -4.06
N LYS A 197 1.79 -15.46 -4.55
CA LYS A 197 0.48 -15.97 -4.10
C LYS A 197 0.46 -16.31 -2.60
N SER A 198 1.59 -16.78 -2.04
CA SER A 198 1.71 -17.05 -0.60
C SER A 198 1.54 -15.79 0.24
N ASN A 199 2.12 -14.66 -0.20
CA ASN A 199 1.96 -13.36 0.47
C ASN A 199 0.52 -12.86 0.38
N TYR A 200 -0.12 -12.99 -0.79
CA TYR A 200 -1.53 -12.66 -0.96
C TYR A 200 -2.42 -13.41 0.05
N LYS A 201 -2.20 -14.72 0.22
CA LYS A 201 -2.97 -15.50 1.20
C LYS A 201 -2.79 -14.99 2.63
N LYS A 202 -1.54 -14.73 3.05
CA LYS A 202 -1.23 -14.18 4.38
C LYS A 202 -1.86 -12.80 4.59
N LEU A 203 -1.79 -11.93 3.59
CA LEU A 203 -2.42 -10.60 3.63
C LEU A 203 -3.93 -10.70 3.78
N TYR A 204 -4.57 -11.61 3.02
CA TYR A 204 -6.00 -11.84 3.12
C TYR A 204 -6.41 -12.39 4.50
N GLU A 205 -5.68 -13.37 5.03
CA GLU A 205 -5.93 -13.91 6.36
C GLU A 205 -5.77 -12.83 7.43
N LEU A 206 -4.70 -12.02 7.35
CA LEU A 206 -4.45 -10.96 8.33
C LEU A 206 -5.58 -9.93 8.38
N LYS A 207 -6.11 -9.45 7.23
CA LYS A 207 -7.22 -8.50 7.20
C LYS A 207 -8.56 -9.09 7.62
N ASN A 208 -8.70 -10.43 7.59
CA ASN A 208 -9.95 -11.16 7.83
C ASN A 208 -9.88 -11.97 9.12
N HIS A 209 -9.40 -11.37 10.22
CA HIS A 209 -9.35 -12.00 11.56
C HIS A 209 -8.56 -13.33 11.60
N GLY A 210 -7.58 -13.55 10.72
CA GLY A 210 -6.84 -14.82 10.64
C GLY A 210 -7.59 -15.94 9.91
N ARG A 211 -8.69 -15.65 9.23
CA ARG A 211 -9.50 -16.64 8.50
C ARG A 211 -9.08 -16.69 7.03
N SER A 212 -8.92 -17.89 6.51
CA SER A 212 -8.54 -18.11 5.10
C SER A 212 -9.65 -17.84 4.08
N LYS A 213 -10.91 -17.88 4.53
CA LYS A 213 -12.10 -17.62 3.70
C LYS A 213 -13.19 -16.93 4.52
N LYS A 214 -14.07 -16.24 3.82
CA LYS A 214 -15.29 -15.68 4.38
C LYS A 214 -16.26 -16.80 4.79
N GLY A 215 -16.99 -16.59 5.88
CA GLY A 215 -17.99 -17.57 6.37
C GLY A 215 -17.38 -18.77 7.12
N ILE A 216 -16.06 -18.88 7.22
CA ILE A 216 -15.40 -19.92 8.01
C ILE A 216 -14.99 -19.32 9.37
N PHE A 217 -15.40 -19.95 10.46
CA PHE A 217 -15.05 -19.51 11.83
C PHE A 217 -13.80 -20.21 12.38
N LYS A 218 -12.93 -20.72 11.50
CA LYS A 218 -11.62 -21.27 11.86
C LYS A 218 -10.55 -20.20 11.63
N HIS A 219 -9.86 -19.80 12.68
CA HIS A 219 -8.79 -18.83 12.68
C HIS A 219 -7.44 -19.55 12.65
N ASN A 220 -6.68 -19.37 11.57
CA ASN A 220 -5.38 -20.02 11.37
C ASN A 220 -4.22 -19.22 11.99
N SER A 221 -4.43 -17.93 12.24
CA SER A 221 -3.44 -17.00 12.76
C SER A 221 -4.12 -15.83 13.46
N ILE A 222 -3.33 -15.01 14.14
CA ILE A 222 -3.80 -13.70 14.61
C ILE A 222 -4.06 -12.81 13.39
N GLY A 223 -5.21 -12.17 13.37
CA GLY A 223 -5.59 -11.22 12.34
C GLY A 223 -6.45 -10.09 12.88
N PHE A 224 -6.78 -9.16 12.02
CA PHE A 224 -7.49 -7.92 12.36
C PHE A 224 -8.71 -7.76 11.46
N ASN A 225 -9.57 -6.81 11.80
CA ASN A 225 -10.61 -6.34 10.89
C ASN A 225 -10.07 -5.15 10.09
N PHE A 226 -9.43 -5.42 8.97
CA PHE A 226 -8.98 -4.42 8.01
C PHE A 226 -9.71 -4.55 6.68
N MET A 227 -10.93 -5.10 6.73
CA MET A 227 -11.75 -5.34 5.54
C MET A 227 -12.18 -4.03 4.89
N PHE A 228 -12.25 -4.05 3.58
CA PHE A 228 -12.83 -3.02 2.75
C PHE A 228 -14.35 -3.27 2.64
N THR A 229 -15.16 -2.23 2.69
CA THR A 229 -16.63 -2.39 2.63
C THR A 229 -17.14 -2.29 1.20
N GLU A 230 -18.37 -2.79 0.96
CA GLU A 230 -19.06 -2.60 -0.33
C GLU A 230 -19.44 -1.13 -0.58
N MET A 231 -19.52 -0.31 0.49
CA MET A 231 -19.82 1.12 0.38
C MET A 231 -18.61 1.93 -0.10
N GLN A 232 -17.41 1.56 0.28
CA GLN A 232 -16.15 2.11 -0.21
C GLN A 232 -15.96 1.75 -1.69
#